data_3ea61a2d24ecc60c70a7bcfe0cbd0734
#
_entry.id   3ea61a2d24ecc60c70a7bcfe0cbd0734
#
_cell.length_a   1.000
_cell.length_b   1.000
_cell.length_c   1.000
_cell.angle_alpha   90.00
_cell.angle_beta   90.00
_cell.angle_gamma   90.00
#
_symmetry.space_group_name_H-M   'P 1'
#
loop_
_entity.id
_entity.type
_entity.pdbx_description
1 polymer ?
#
loop_
_entity_poly.entity_id
_entity_poly.type
_entity_poly.pdbx_seq_one_letter_code
_entity_poly.pdbx_strand_id
1 'polypeptide(L)'
;MFVNVFFSIAVFIFILESDNLVDVEVEFDYEAELSDELSLKTGEIIENVKRMDGGWWEGSLHGKKGVFPDNFVKVRHIFFLIWVLTFNILIHTATE
;
A
#
# COMPACT_ATOMS: atom_id res chain seq x y z
N MET A 1 21.67 -21.12 5.22
CA MET A 1 20.48 -20.77 5.96
C MET A 1 20.01 -19.33 5.71
N PHE A 2 20.91 -18.36 5.70
CA PHE A 2 20.58 -16.96 5.38
C PHE A 2 20.04 -16.78 3.96
N VAL A 3 20.53 -17.56 3.01
CA VAL A 3 20.13 -17.49 1.60
C VAL A 3 18.64 -17.77 1.43
N ASN A 4 18.10 -18.73 2.19
CA ASN A 4 16.69 -19.11 2.09
C ASN A 4 15.74 -18.01 2.57
N VAL A 5 16.13 -17.29 3.63
CA VAL A 5 15.30 -16.19 4.16
C VAL A 5 15.26 -15.04 3.16
N PHE A 6 16.41 -14.67 2.60
CA PHE A 6 16.47 -13.62 1.57
C PHE A 6 15.68 -14.00 0.33
N PHE A 7 15.81 -15.26 -0.10
CA PHE A 7 15.08 -15.74 -1.27
C PHE A 7 13.57 -15.68 -1.04
N SER A 8 13.11 -16.11 0.14
CA SER A 8 11.69 -16.09 0.49
C SER A 8 11.14 -14.66 0.53
N ILE A 9 11.90 -13.72 1.08
CA ILE A 9 11.52 -12.31 1.13
C ILE A 9 11.47 -11.73 -0.28
N ALA A 10 12.45 -12.04 -1.11
CA ALA A 10 12.49 -11.55 -2.49
C ALA A 10 11.31 -12.08 -3.30
N VAL A 11 10.95 -13.36 -3.13
CA VAL A 11 9.78 -13.94 -3.79
C VAL A 11 8.50 -13.28 -3.30
N PHE A 12 8.38 -13.04 -2.00
CA PHE A 12 7.22 -12.39 -1.41
C PHE A 12 7.05 -10.96 -1.95
N ILE A 13 8.14 -10.19 -2.03
CA ILE A 13 8.12 -8.85 -2.60
C ILE A 13 7.72 -8.90 -4.07
N PHE A 14 8.25 -9.87 -4.83
CA PHE A 14 7.90 -10.05 -6.23
C PHE A 14 6.41 -10.32 -6.42
N ILE A 15 5.83 -11.18 -5.57
CA ILE A 15 4.40 -11.49 -5.61
C ILE A 15 3.57 -10.26 -5.31
N LEU A 16 3.96 -9.45 -4.31
CA LEU A 16 3.26 -8.22 -3.96
C LEU A 16 3.29 -7.21 -5.10
N GLU A 17 4.44 -7.09 -5.78
CA GLU A 17 4.55 -6.18 -6.92
C GLU A 17 3.72 -6.64 -8.10
N SER A 18 3.61 -7.95 -8.33
CA SER A 18 2.87 -8.48 -9.47
C SER A 18 1.36 -8.25 -9.37
N ASP A 19 0.83 -8.13 -8.15
CA ASP A 19 -0.60 -7.89 -7.94
C ASP A 19 -1.00 -6.43 -8.18
N ASN A 20 -0.05 -5.49 -8.15
CA ASN A 20 -0.27 -4.06 -8.37
C ASN A 20 -1.32 -3.42 -7.47
N LEU A 21 -1.75 -4.11 -6.42
CA LEU A 21 -2.72 -3.60 -5.46
C LEU A 21 -1.99 -3.12 -4.22
N VAL A 22 -2.26 -1.88 -3.84
CA VAL A 22 -1.64 -1.25 -2.67
C VAL A 22 -2.72 -0.60 -1.82
N ASP A 23 -2.40 -0.36 -0.55
CA ASP A 23 -3.22 0.48 0.31
C ASP A 23 -2.60 1.87 0.38
N VAL A 24 -3.44 2.89 0.41
CA VAL A 24 -2.97 4.27 0.50
C VAL A 24 -3.65 4.96 1.67
N GLU A 25 -2.95 5.94 2.23
CA GLU A 25 -3.48 6.79 3.29
C GLU A 25 -3.81 8.17 2.73
N VAL A 26 -4.98 8.67 3.07
CA VAL A 26 -5.40 10.00 2.63
C VAL A 26 -4.62 11.06 3.40
N GLU A 27 -3.96 11.96 2.67
CA GLU A 27 -3.23 13.09 3.24
C GLU A 27 -4.06 14.36 3.33
N PHE A 28 -4.96 14.56 2.37
CA PHE A 28 -5.78 15.78 2.28
C PHE A 28 -7.22 15.41 2.01
N ASP A 29 -8.12 16.17 2.61
CA ASP A 29 -9.55 15.99 2.37
C ASP A 29 -9.90 16.31 0.92
N TYR A 30 -10.81 15.52 0.35
CA TYR A 30 -11.33 15.72 -0.99
C TYR A 30 -12.84 15.44 -1.00
N GLU A 31 -13.59 16.32 -1.59
CA GLU A 31 -15.03 16.12 -1.72
C GLU A 31 -15.36 15.68 -3.15
N ALA A 32 -15.99 14.50 -3.26
CA ALA A 32 -16.36 13.94 -4.55
C ALA A 32 -17.31 14.88 -5.29
N GLU A 33 -17.02 15.11 -6.57
CA GLU A 33 -17.85 15.92 -7.45
C GLU A 33 -18.77 15.07 -8.30
N LEU A 34 -18.33 13.86 -8.65
CA LEU A 34 -19.10 12.93 -9.47
C LEU A 34 -19.41 11.66 -8.69
N SER A 35 -20.42 10.93 -9.15
CA SER A 35 -20.92 9.74 -8.42
C SER A 35 -19.92 8.58 -8.35
N ASP A 36 -18.96 8.52 -9.28
CA ASP A 36 -17.92 7.48 -9.29
C ASP A 36 -16.70 7.86 -8.48
N GLU A 37 -16.67 9.06 -7.89
CA GLU A 37 -15.55 9.52 -7.07
C GLU A 37 -15.76 9.20 -5.60
N LEU A 38 -14.65 9.01 -4.90
CA LEU A 38 -14.63 8.83 -3.45
C LEU A 38 -14.39 10.17 -2.77
N SER A 39 -15.19 10.47 -1.75
CA SER A 39 -14.88 11.57 -0.84
C SER A 39 -13.85 11.09 0.16
N LEU A 40 -12.81 11.87 0.37
CA LEU A 40 -11.66 11.49 1.19
C LEU A 40 -11.55 12.38 2.43
N LYS A 41 -11.23 11.75 3.56
CA LYS A 41 -10.89 12.47 4.79
C LYS A 41 -9.49 12.06 5.24
N THR A 42 -8.73 13.04 5.67
CA THR A 42 -7.35 12.83 6.12
C THR A 42 -7.27 11.71 7.15
N GLY A 43 -6.33 10.78 6.93
CA GLY A 43 -6.11 9.65 7.82
C GLY A 43 -6.84 8.38 7.44
N GLU A 44 -7.79 8.45 6.52
CA GLU A 44 -8.49 7.25 6.05
C GLU A 44 -7.57 6.38 5.19
N ILE A 45 -7.84 5.09 5.18
CA ILE A 45 -7.09 4.11 4.39
C ILE A 45 -7.97 3.63 3.26
N ILE A 46 -7.50 3.80 2.03
CA ILE A 46 -8.16 3.28 0.85
C ILE A 46 -7.49 1.96 0.50
N GLU A 47 -8.27 0.91 0.37
CA GLU A 47 -7.75 -0.45 0.17
C GLU A 47 -7.82 -0.85 -1.30
N ASN A 48 -6.94 -1.80 -1.66
CA ASN A 48 -6.93 -2.41 -2.99
C ASN A 48 -6.85 -1.37 -4.10
N VAL A 49 -5.92 -0.45 -3.97
CA VAL A 49 -5.79 0.65 -4.90
C VAL A 49 -5.08 0.19 -6.16
N LYS A 50 -5.73 0.44 -7.28
CA LYS A 50 -5.15 0.26 -8.61
C LYS A 50 -4.64 1.62 -9.08
N ARG A 51 -3.35 1.70 -9.34
CA ARG A 51 -2.72 2.92 -9.84
C ARG A 51 -2.88 2.96 -11.35
N MET A 52 -3.48 4.05 -11.83
CA MET A 52 -3.76 4.25 -13.25
C MET A 52 -3.08 5.53 -13.70
N ASP A 53 -2.90 5.67 -15.02
CA ASP A 53 -2.37 6.89 -15.58
C ASP A 53 -3.44 8.00 -15.56
N GLY A 54 -3.00 9.25 -15.59
CA GLY A 54 -3.91 10.38 -15.70
C GLY A 54 -4.27 11.09 -14.41
N GLY A 55 -3.66 10.68 -13.28
CA GLY A 55 -3.84 11.38 -12.01
C GLY A 55 -5.02 10.91 -11.17
N TRP A 56 -5.75 9.90 -11.62
CA TRP A 56 -6.87 9.30 -10.89
C TRP A 56 -6.60 7.83 -10.66
N TRP A 57 -6.70 7.41 -9.41
CA TRP A 57 -6.55 6.00 -9.03
C TRP A 57 -7.89 5.47 -8.57
N GLU A 58 -8.05 4.15 -8.52
CA GLU A 58 -9.27 3.49 -8.11
C GLU A 58 -9.01 2.63 -6.87
N GLY A 59 -9.94 2.66 -5.93
CA GLY A 59 -9.82 1.83 -4.73
C GLY A 59 -11.14 1.70 -4.00
N SER A 60 -11.08 1.09 -2.82
CA SER A 60 -12.27 0.85 -1.98
C SER A 60 -12.14 1.60 -0.66
N LEU A 61 -13.18 2.33 -0.30
CA LEU A 61 -13.25 3.08 0.95
C LEU A 61 -14.64 2.90 1.55
N HIS A 62 -14.71 2.39 2.78
CA HIS A 62 -15.98 2.13 3.46
C HIS A 62 -16.93 1.26 2.63
N GLY A 63 -16.39 0.26 1.94
CA GLY A 63 -17.19 -0.65 1.13
C GLY A 63 -17.62 -0.11 -0.23
N LYS A 64 -17.27 1.13 -0.56
CA LYS A 64 -17.57 1.73 -1.85
C LYS A 64 -16.32 1.75 -2.72
N LYS A 65 -16.44 1.25 -3.95
CA LYS A 65 -15.39 1.34 -4.95
C LYS A 65 -15.56 2.62 -5.75
N GLY A 66 -14.46 3.34 -5.97
CA GLY A 66 -14.50 4.57 -6.74
C GLY A 66 -13.12 5.11 -7.06
N VAL A 67 -13.10 6.24 -7.76
CA VAL A 67 -11.86 6.89 -8.17
C VAL A 67 -11.58 8.10 -7.28
N PHE A 68 -10.31 8.46 -7.19
CA PHE A 68 -9.87 9.58 -6.38
C PHE A 68 -8.57 10.17 -6.95
N PRO A 69 -8.27 11.44 -6.67
CA PRO A 69 -7.03 12.06 -7.15
C PRO A 69 -5.81 11.51 -6.42
N ASP A 70 -4.79 11.12 -7.19
CA ASP A 70 -3.60 10.46 -6.66
C ASP A 70 -2.72 11.37 -5.80
N ASN A 71 -2.78 12.68 -6.04
CA ASN A 71 -1.98 13.64 -5.29
C ASN A 71 -2.56 13.99 -3.91
N PHE A 72 -3.68 13.38 -3.52
CA PHE A 72 -4.29 13.55 -2.20
C PHE A 72 -3.96 12.41 -1.25
N VAL A 73 -3.21 11.42 -1.72
CA VAL A 73 -2.89 10.22 -0.94
C VAL A 73 -1.41 9.91 -0.99
N LYS A 74 -0.96 9.09 -0.05
CA LYS A 74 0.38 8.51 -0.08
C LYS A 74 0.28 7.00 0.01
N VAL A 75 1.14 6.32 -0.71
CA VAL A 75 1.20 4.86 -0.69
C VAL A 75 1.72 4.42 0.67
N ARG A 76 1.02 3.48 1.32
CA ARG A 76 1.54 2.87 2.54
C ARG A 76 2.70 1.96 2.16
N HIS A 77 3.83 2.19 2.82
CA HIS A 77 5.04 1.43 2.51
C HIS A 77 4.99 0.05 3.16
N ILE A 78 4.46 -0.93 2.44
CA ILE A 78 4.58 -2.33 2.82
C ILE A 78 6.05 -2.71 2.98
N PHE A 79 6.92 -2.10 2.19
CA PHE A 79 8.37 -2.28 2.30
C PHE A 79 8.92 -1.95 3.69
N PHE A 80 8.36 -0.95 4.35
CA PHE A 80 8.77 -0.62 5.71
C PHE A 80 8.45 -1.76 6.68
N LEU A 81 7.27 -2.35 6.58
CA LEU A 81 6.89 -3.49 7.41
C LEU A 81 7.77 -4.71 7.14
N ILE A 82 8.06 -4.99 5.89
CA ILE A 82 8.95 -6.08 5.50
C ILE A 82 10.35 -5.83 6.04
N TRP A 83 10.83 -4.59 5.94
CA TRP A 83 12.15 -4.21 6.47
C TRP A 83 12.21 -4.39 7.98
N VAL A 84 11.19 -3.95 8.73
CA VAL A 84 11.13 -4.11 10.18
C VAL A 84 11.11 -5.59 10.56
N LEU A 85 10.31 -6.40 9.87
CA LEU A 85 10.25 -7.83 10.13
C LEU A 85 11.60 -8.50 9.85
N THR A 86 12.25 -8.15 8.75
CA THR A 86 13.57 -8.67 8.40
C THR A 86 14.61 -8.28 9.45
N PHE A 87 14.59 -7.03 9.88
CA PHE A 87 15.49 -6.51 10.89
C PHE A 87 15.31 -7.24 12.22
N ASN A 88 14.06 -7.49 12.64
CA ASN A 88 13.77 -8.24 13.86
C ASN A 88 14.29 -9.68 13.77
N ILE A 89 14.12 -10.33 12.63
CA ILE A 89 14.65 -11.68 12.42
C ILE A 89 16.17 -11.68 12.53
N LEU A 90 16.83 -10.70 11.93
CA LEU A 90 18.30 -10.59 11.98
C LEU A 90 18.81 -10.34 13.40
N ILE A 91 18.11 -9.51 14.18
CA ILE A 91 18.46 -9.25 15.58
C ILE A 91 18.31 -10.52 16.40
N HIS A 92 17.23 -11.27 16.23
CA HIS A 92 17.02 -12.52 16.95
C HIS A 92 18.11 -13.55 16.59
N THR A 93 18.51 -13.61 15.34
CA THR A 93 19.57 -14.52 14.92
C THR A 93 20.93 -14.12 15.50
N ALA A 94 21.18 -12.83 15.63
CA ALA A 94 22.45 -12.31 16.14
C ALA A 94 22.61 -12.50 17.65
N THR A 95 21.52 -12.64 18.40
CA THR A 95 21.58 -12.82 19.85
C THR A 95 21.71 -14.27 20.29
N GLU A 96 21.66 -15.21 19.40
CA GLU A 96 21.93 -16.60 19.66
C GLU A 96 23.41 -16.92 19.50
#